data_a4816b69e6fa357939ee9878e0000987
#
_entry.id   a4816b69e6fa357939ee9878e0000987
#
_cell.length_a   1.000
_cell.length_b   1.000
_cell.length_c   1.000
_cell.angle_alpha   90.00
_cell.angle_beta   90.00
_cell.angle_gamma   90.00
#
_symmetry.space_group_name_H-M   'P 1'
#
loop_
_entity.id
_entity.type
_entity.pdbx_description
1 polymer ?
#
loop_
_entity_poly.entity_id
_entity_poly.type
_entity_poly.pdbx_seq_one_letter_code
_entity_poly.pdbx_strand_id
1 'polypeptide(L)'
;MTEEQVYLNAVDVWRLNKGIGTFVIPAPFDALRPLLYILPQLYNKSPTTSVVIIVKDFADRSSIESYLTTLNNEVWNNSFRTVIHNGSLRILTTEYAAEHINDYSPLLTIIYNPSIFRFVHIAMIEKSKFNLVILNKLLDNKTMDDFYTVAPSIGNFSQNIIDEVRTNRPVKECLVGLTITPDTELDKEMNYYNREISTALAIFGNFNNIKYARLGNSATNCSSMMICDAIARTNGWDNHLDMSSEFNRDIDKLYSPSAIKERADSIYNIIRERSTKLASSKDKLSYILDIVNDNLDKNILIINKYGEFANLVTDYLNDKSGKRICANCHDKVDNVPAVDDYGNPILIKSGPKKGQPKLLGVIAQKKLAQKLMNSHKINVISCGASPDKSLDVDIDLVIITSPLCDTIESYFYRLSKVHFSNEVLLYTLFYKSTLEEKKLEDRTVPANHTIINDFDRNVKVDNNNDYCIVD
;
A
#
# COMPACT_ATOMS: atom_id res chain seq x y z
N MET A 1 -28.55 5.92 2.83
CA MET A 1 -28.21 5.81 1.37
C MET A 1 -27.40 4.52 1.18
N THR A 2 -27.68 3.71 0.15
CA THR A 2 -26.85 2.53 -0.12
C THR A 2 -25.57 2.93 -0.86
N GLU A 3 -24.53 2.12 -0.76
CA GLU A 3 -23.28 2.36 -1.48
C GLU A 3 -23.51 2.51 -3.00
N GLU A 4 -24.37 1.66 -3.56
CA GLU A 4 -24.72 1.74 -4.99
C GLU A 4 -25.39 3.07 -5.36
N GLN A 5 -26.26 3.61 -4.52
CA GLN A 5 -26.88 4.92 -4.74
C GLN A 5 -25.86 6.06 -4.73
N VAL A 6 -24.79 5.96 -3.94
CA VAL A 6 -23.73 6.96 -3.94
C VAL A 6 -23.02 7.00 -5.29
N TYR A 7 -22.67 5.83 -5.86
CA TYR A 7 -22.05 5.76 -7.18
C TYR A 7 -22.98 6.25 -8.30
N LEU A 8 -24.23 5.83 -8.29
CA LEU A 8 -25.21 6.27 -9.29
C LEU A 8 -25.41 7.78 -9.25
N ASN A 9 -25.56 8.36 -8.07
CA ASN A 9 -25.67 9.81 -7.91
C ASN A 9 -24.43 10.55 -8.42
N ALA A 10 -23.22 10.05 -8.12
CA ALA A 10 -21.99 10.65 -8.61
C ALA A 10 -21.90 10.62 -10.14
N VAL A 11 -22.27 9.49 -10.77
CA VAL A 11 -22.28 9.35 -12.22
C VAL A 11 -23.34 10.27 -12.85
N ASP A 12 -24.49 10.44 -12.22
CA ASP A 12 -25.53 11.35 -12.72
C ASP A 12 -25.10 12.83 -12.61
N VAL A 13 -24.44 13.22 -11.51
CA VAL A 13 -23.82 14.57 -11.40
C VAL A 13 -22.78 14.78 -12.50
N TRP A 14 -21.92 13.78 -12.78
CA TRP A 14 -20.94 13.84 -13.86
C TRP A 14 -21.61 14.04 -15.24
N ARG A 15 -22.71 13.33 -15.50
CA ARG A 15 -23.51 13.50 -16.73
C ARG A 15 -24.11 14.89 -16.82
N LEU A 16 -24.69 15.40 -15.74
CA LEU A 16 -25.24 16.76 -15.66
C LEU A 16 -24.15 17.81 -15.91
N ASN A 17 -22.92 17.53 -15.47
CA ASN A 17 -21.74 18.36 -15.75
C ASN A 17 -21.13 18.08 -17.15
N LYS A 18 -21.95 17.71 -18.13
CA LYS A 18 -21.57 17.46 -19.54
C LYS A 18 -20.53 16.37 -19.72
N GLY A 19 -20.38 15.46 -18.75
CA GLY A 19 -19.39 14.37 -18.80
C GLY A 19 -17.96 14.84 -18.55
N ILE A 20 -17.78 15.90 -17.78
CA ILE A 20 -16.47 16.46 -17.41
C ILE A 20 -16.38 16.52 -15.89
N GLY A 21 -15.32 15.96 -15.30
CA GLY A 21 -15.08 16.16 -13.87
C GLY A 21 -14.16 15.16 -13.16
N THR A 22 -13.93 15.42 -11.90
CA THR A 22 -13.07 14.63 -11.01
C THR A 22 -13.88 14.02 -9.88
N PHE A 23 -13.75 12.69 -9.70
CA PHE A 23 -14.19 11.96 -8.52
C PHE A 23 -13.02 11.74 -7.57
N VAL A 24 -13.20 12.07 -6.31
CA VAL A 24 -12.33 11.59 -5.23
C VAL A 24 -13.10 10.52 -4.48
N ILE A 25 -12.70 9.26 -4.66
CA ILE A 25 -13.38 8.08 -4.12
C ILE A 25 -12.44 7.40 -3.12
N PRO A 26 -12.45 7.83 -1.85
CA PRO A 26 -11.58 7.25 -0.85
C PRO A 26 -12.06 5.85 -0.43
N ALA A 27 -11.17 5.05 0.12
CA ALA A 27 -11.57 3.82 0.79
C ALA A 27 -12.62 4.13 1.90
N PRO A 28 -13.60 3.24 2.14
CA PRO A 28 -13.70 1.88 1.62
C PRO A 28 -14.36 1.74 0.23
N PHE A 29 -14.74 2.84 -0.40
CA PHE A 29 -15.41 2.82 -1.69
C PHE A 29 -14.50 2.26 -2.79
N ASP A 30 -15.09 1.50 -3.71
CA ASP A 30 -14.38 0.99 -4.88
C ASP A 30 -14.24 2.08 -5.95
N ALA A 31 -13.03 2.61 -6.11
CA ALA A 31 -12.74 3.67 -7.08
C ALA A 31 -12.97 3.26 -8.55
N LEU A 32 -13.04 1.97 -8.87
CA LEU A 32 -13.33 1.47 -10.21
C LEU A 32 -14.83 1.29 -10.48
N ARG A 33 -15.64 1.29 -9.43
CA ARG A 33 -17.09 1.04 -9.54
C ARG A 33 -17.82 1.98 -10.51
N PRO A 34 -17.52 3.29 -10.61
CA PRO A 34 -18.16 4.18 -11.58
C PRO A 34 -18.00 3.72 -13.03
N LEU A 35 -16.91 3.03 -13.36
CA LEU A 35 -16.67 2.51 -14.72
C LEU A 35 -17.75 1.52 -15.16
N LEU A 36 -18.32 0.75 -14.23
CA LEU A 36 -19.37 -0.22 -14.49
C LEU A 36 -20.73 0.44 -14.81
N TYR A 37 -20.91 1.71 -14.44
CA TYR A 37 -22.10 2.48 -14.78
C TYR A 37 -21.93 3.36 -16.03
N ILE A 38 -20.70 3.73 -16.37
CA ILE A 38 -20.39 4.62 -17.48
C ILE A 38 -20.13 3.82 -18.77
N LEU A 39 -19.21 2.86 -18.74
CA LEU A 39 -18.75 2.14 -19.92
C LEU A 39 -19.84 1.31 -20.61
N PRO A 40 -20.68 0.52 -19.90
CA PRO A 40 -21.75 -0.22 -20.54
C PRO A 40 -22.72 0.65 -21.29
N GLN A 41 -23.05 1.82 -20.75
CA GLN A 41 -23.97 2.74 -21.41
C GLN A 41 -23.39 3.36 -22.69
N LEU A 42 -22.09 3.63 -22.71
CA LEU A 42 -21.40 4.10 -23.90
C LEU A 42 -21.38 3.02 -24.98
N TYR A 43 -20.97 1.81 -24.63
CA TYR A 43 -20.83 0.70 -25.57
C TYR A 43 -22.16 0.12 -26.06
N ASN A 44 -23.22 0.19 -25.26
CA ASN A 44 -24.57 -0.17 -25.68
C ASN A 44 -25.11 0.80 -26.76
N LYS A 45 -24.70 2.08 -26.70
CA LYS A 45 -25.06 3.07 -27.72
C LYS A 45 -24.21 2.94 -28.98
N SER A 46 -22.92 2.67 -28.84
CA SER A 46 -21.98 2.51 -29.94
C SER A 46 -20.81 1.60 -29.53
N PRO A 47 -20.78 0.34 -30.00
CA PRO A 47 -19.72 -0.61 -29.66
C PRO A 47 -18.32 -0.21 -30.14
N THR A 48 -18.22 0.71 -31.08
CA THR A 48 -16.96 1.21 -31.65
C THR A 48 -16.48 2.51 -30.99
N THR A 49 -17.15 2.94 -29.93
CA THR A 49 -16.75 4.15 -29.20
C THR A 49 -15.33 4.01 -28.67
N SER A 50 -14.48 4.98 -29.01
CA SER A 50 -13.10 5.00 -28.51
C SER A 50 -13.05 5.57 -27.10
N VAL A 51 -12.55 4.76 -26.17
CA VAL A 51 -12.31 5.13 -24.77
C VAL A 51 -10.86 4.85 -24.40
N VAL A 52 -10.21 5.80 -23.76
CA VAL A 52 -8.84 5.64 -23.24
C VAL A 52 -8.85 5.81 -21.74
N ILE A 53 -8.27 4.85 -21.03
CA ILE A 53 -8.00 4.92 -19.59
C ILE A 53 -6.49 5.08 -19.41
N ILE A 54 -6.07 6.17 -18.79
CA ILE A 54 -4.66 6.44 -18.48
C ILE A 54 -4.41 6.04 -17.02
N VAL A 55 -3.42 5.21 -16.82
CA VAL A 55 -3.02 4.69 -15.51
C VAL A 55 -1.57 5.04 -15.23
N LYS A 56 -1.19 4.97 -13.98
CA LYS A 56 0.15 5.29 -13.54
C LYS A 56 1.20 4.30 -14.07
N ASP A 57 0.91 2.99 -13.97
CA ASP A 57 1.88 1.93 -14.28
C ASP A 57 1.19 0.64 -14.76
N PHE A 58 2.00 -0.37 -15.08
CA PHE A 58 1.51 -1.68 -15.54
C PHE A 58 0.72 -2.47 -14.50
N ALA A 59 0.97 -2.25 -13.21
CA ALA A 59 0.23 -2.93 -12.14
C ALA A 59 -1.22 -2.43 -12.09
N ASP A 60 -1.41 -1.11 -12.17
CA ASP A 60 -2.74 -0.49 -12.27
C ASP A 60 -3.45 -0.91 -13.55
N ARG A 61 -2.74 -0.97 -14.68
CA ARG A 61 -3.29 -1.48 -15.94
C ARG A 61 -3.84 -2.89 -15.81
N SER A 62 -3.03 -3.82 -15.32
CA SER A 62 -3.43 -5.21 -15.14
C SER A 62 -4.59 -5.36 -14.14
N SER A 63 -4.61 -4.54 -13.10
CA SER A 63 -5.68 -4.51 -12.12
C SER A 63 -7.01 -4.09 -12.74
N ILE A 64 -7.03 -3.02 -13.54
CA ILE A 64 -8.24 -2.55 -14.22
C ILE A 64 -8.71 -3.54 -15.29
N GLU A 65 -7.80 -4.11 -16.09
CA GLU A 65 -8.15 -5.15 -17.08
C GLU A 65 -8.80 -6.36 -16.40
N SER A 66 -8.22 -6.84 -15.30
CA SER A 66 -8.77 -7.94 -14.52
C SER A 66 -10.13 -7.58 -13.93
N TYR A 67 -10.26 -6.41 -13.33
CA TYR A 67 -11.51 -5.92 -12.76
C TYR A 67 -12.64 -5.91 -13.79
N LEU A 68 -12.43 -5.25 -14.92
CA LEU A 68 -13.43 -5.15 -15.98
C LEU A 68 -13.79 -6.51 -16.60
N THR A 69 -12.82 -7.40 -16.75
CA THR A 69 -13.05 -8.72 -17.36
C THR A 69 -13.69 -9.74 -16.41
N THR A 70 -13.53 -9.59 -15.10
CA THR A 70 -14.10 -10.49 -14.09
C THR A 70 -15.55 -10.15 -13.79
N LEU A 71 -15.90 -8.87 -13.69
CA LEU A 71 -17.26 -8.41 -13.36
C LEU A 71 -18.20 -8.33 -14.56
N ASN A 72 -17.72 -8.62 -15.73
CA ASN A 72 -18.42 -8.44 -16.98
C ASN A 72 -19.72 -9.26 -17.12
N ASN A 73 -19.79 -10.43 -16.52
CA ASN A 73 -20.94 -11.32 -16.69
C ASN A 73 -22.22 -10.87 -15.93
N GLU A 74 -22.06 -9.94 -14.98
CA GLU A 74 -23.18 -9.50 -14.12
C GLU A 74 -23.83 -8.20 -14.60
N VAL A 75 -23.09 -7.32 -15.26
CA VAL A 75 -23.50 -5.94 -15.53
C VAL A 75 -23.72 -5.63 -17.00
N TRP A 76 -23.14 -6.39 -17.92
CA TRP A 76 -23.20 -6.11 -19.36
C TRP A 76 -23.16 -7.38 -20.23
N ASN A 77 -24.09 -7.47 -21.16
CA ASN A 77 -24.22 -8.62 -22.08
C ASN A 77 -23.08 -8.72 -23.10
N ASN A 78 -22.38 -7.61 -23.41
CA ASN A 78 -21.23 -7.60 -24.29
C ASN A 78 -19.93 -7.60 -23.48
N SER A 79 -19.08 -8.57 -23.78
CA SER A 79 -17.84 -8.77 -23.05
C SER A 79 -16.91 -7.55 -23.14
N PHE A 80 -16.47 -7.00 -22.00
CA PHE A 80 -15.39 -6.01 -21.98
C PHE A 80 -14.13 -6.52 -22.67
N ARG A 81 -13.91 -7.86 -22.68
CA ARG A 81 -12.85 -8.50 -23.45
C ARG A 81 -12.95 -8.16 -24.93
N THR A 82 -14.15 -8.10 -25.50
CA THR A 82 -14.35 -7.77 -26.92
C THR A 82 -13.93 -6.34 -27.20
N VAL A 83 -14.32 -5.37 -26.38
CA VAL A 83 -13.96 -3.95 -26.62
C VAL A 83 -12.49 -3.64 -26.31
N ILE A 84 -11.87 -4.38 -25.39
CA ILE A 84 -10.43 -4.33 -25.17
C ILE A 84 -9.69 -4.95 -26.36
N HIS A 85 -10.14 -6.13 -26.83
CA HIS A 85 -9.49 -6.84 -27.91
C HIS A 85 -9.58 -6.11 -29.26
N ASN A 86 -10.71 -5.50 -29.58
CA ASN A 86 -10.88 -4.72 -30.82
C ASN A 86 -10.29 -3.31 -30.72
N GLY A 87 -9.72 -2.92 -29.57
CA GLY A 87 -9.08 -1.63 -29.35
C GLY A 87 -10.03 -0.44 -29.16
N SER A 88 -11.34 -0.68 -28.98
CA SER A 88 -12.29 0.37 -28.63
C SER A 88 -12.08 0.89 -27.20
N LEU A 89 -11.70 0.00 -26.28
CA LEU A 89 -11.24 0.36 -24.93
C LEU A 89 -9.74 0.11 -24.83
N ARG A 90 -8.98 1.13 -24.52
CA ARG A 90 -7.52 1.05 -24.35
C ARG A 90 -7.13 1.50 -22.97
N ILE A 91 -6.30 0.73 -22.30
CA ILE A 91 -5.72 1.05 -20.99
C ILE A 91 -4.23 1.26 -21.20
N LEU A 92 -3.78 2.50 -21.02
CA LEU A 92 -2.43 2.96 -21.36
C LEU A 92 -1.72 3.42 -20.07
N THR A 93 -0.44 3.12 -19.96
CA THR A 93 0.37 3.77 -18.93
C THR A 93 0.62 5.23 -19.32
N THR A 94 0.89 6.07 -18.32
CA THR A 94 1.15 7.51 -18.55
C THR A 94 2.32 7.73 -19.50
N GLU A 95 3.37 6.92 -19.40
CA GLU A 95 4.54 6.98 -20.29
C GLU A 95 4.17 6.60 -21.72
N TYR A 96 3.48 5.49 -21.91
CA TYR A 96 3.06 5.05 -23.24
C TYR A 96 2.09 6.05 -23.90
N ALA A 97 1.14 6.60 -23.13
CA ALA A 97 0.23 7.63 -23.62
C ALA A 97 0.97 8.92 -24.02
N ALA A 98 2.06 9.28 -23.33
CA ALA A 98 2.87 10.45 -23.69
C ALA A 98 3.62 10.27 -25.01
N GLU A 99 4.14 9.08 -25.29
CA GLU A 99 4.85 8.76 -26.53
C GLU A 99 3.90 8.69 -27.74
N HIS A 100 2.66 8.25 -27.53
CA HIS A 100 1.68 7.97 -28.57
C HIS A 100 0.46 8.89 -28.56
N ILE A 101 0.61 10.07 -27.99
CA ILE A 101 -0.51 11.00 -27.76
C ILE A 101 -1.26 11.38 -29.06
N ASN A 102 -0.58 11.39 -30.19
CA ASN A 102 -1.16 11.75 -31.47
C ASN A 102 -1.93 10.60 -32.15
N ASP A 103 -1.74 9.38 -31.68
CA ASP A 103 -2.38 8.19 -32.25
C ASP A 103 -3.82 8.01 -31.73
N TYR A 104 -4.23 8.83 -30.76
CA TYR A 104 -5.52 8.69 -30.10
C TYR A 104 -6.39 9.94 -30.23
N SER A 105 -7.67 9.70 -30.49
CA SER A 105 -8.73 10.71 -30.47
C SER A 105 -9.96 10.09 -29.79
N PRO A 106 -9.92 9.90 -28.46
CA PRO A 106 -10.99 9.22 -27.72
C PRO A 106 -12.23 10.10 -27.59
N LEU A 107 -13.41 9.46 -27.53
CA LEU A 107 -14.64 10.13 -27.11
C LEU A 107 -14.61 10.42 -25.62
N LEU A 108 -14.06 9.50 -24.83
CA LEU A 108 -13.92 9.61 -23.36
C LEU A 108 -12.48 9.29 -22.96
N THR A 109 -11.87 10.21 -22.22
CA THR A 109 -10.61 9.98 -21.50
C THR A 109 -10.90 9.81 -20.02
N ILE A 110 -10.38 8.73 -19.43
CA ILE A 110 -10.42 8.47 -18.01
C ILE A 110 -8.98 8.47 -17.48
N ILE A 111 -8.69 9.30 -16.48
CA ILE A 111 -7.41 9.32 -15.79
C ILE A 111 -7.61 8.67 -14.43
N TYR A 112 -6.97 7.52 -14.22
CA TYR A 112 -7.16 6.74 -13.00
C TYR A 112 -5.95 6.85 -12.09
N ASN A 113 -6.20 7.35 -10.89
CA ASN A 113 -5.28 7.39 -9.75
C ASN A 113 -3.85 7.89 -10.10
N PRO A 114 -3.73 9.01 -10.82
CA PRO A 114 -2.43 9.60 -11.13
C PRO A 114 -1.77 10.09 -9.84
N SER A 115 -0.46 9.92 -9.73
CA SER A 115 0.30 10.44 -8.57
C SER A 115 0.67 11.92 -8.71
N ILE A 116 0.73 12.41 -9.94
CA ILE A 116 1.07 13.79 -10.29
C ILE A 116 0.31 14.20 -11.55
N PHE A 117 0.08 15.50 -11.70
CA PHE A 117 -0.46 16.08 -12.93
C PHE A 117 0.66 16.23 -13.96
N ARG A 118 0.43 15.76 -15.19
CA ARG A 118 1.39 15.81 -16.29
C ARG A 118 0.74 16.38 -17.56
N PHE A 119 1.56 16.94 -18.45
CA PHE A 119 1.10 17.47 -19.74
C PHE A 119 0.26 16.46 -20.55
N VAL A 120 0.62 15.19 -20.54
CA VAL A 120 -0.14 14.15 -21.26
C VAL A 120 -1.59 14.06 -20.80
N HIS A 121 -1.87 14.31 -19.52
CA HIS A 121 -3.23 14.29 -18.98
C HIS A 121 -4.07 15.42 -19.60
N ILE A 122 -3.51 16.64 -19.64
CA ILE A 122 -4.17 17.81 -20.28
C ILE A 122 -4.45 17.51 -21.73
N ALA A 123 -3.42 17.12 -22.48
CA ALA A 123 -3.51 16.93 -23.92
C ALA A 123 -4.49 15.81 -24.32
N MET A 124 -4.63 14.76 -23.49
CA MET A 124 -5.63 13.71 -23.72
C MET A 124 -7.04 14.16 -23.35
N ILE A 125 -7.19 14.97 -22.30
CA ILE A 125 -8.47 15.58 -21.93
C ILE A 125 -8.95 16.52 -23.04
N GLU A 126 -8.08 17.39 -23.57
CA GLU A 126 -8.41 18.33 -24.64
C GLU A 126 -8.81 17.65 -25.95
N LYS A 127 -8.27 16.45 -26.23
CA LYS A 127 -8.62 15.65 -27.41
C LYS A 127 -9.94 14.89 -27.27
N SER A 128 -10.51 14.80 -26.08
CA SER A 128 -11.72 14.04 -25.82
C SER A 128 -12.94 14.93 -25.59
N LYS A 129 -14.12 14.42 -25.98
CA LYS A 129 -15.38 15.12 -25.72
C LYS A 129 -15.79 15.03 -24.25
N PHE A 130 -15.50 13.92 -23.62
CA PHE A 130 -15.81 13.64 -22.21
C PHE A 130 -14.53 13.30 -21.47
N ASN A 131 -14.45 13.68 -20.21
CA ASN A 131 -13.33 13.30 -19.35
C ASN A 131 -13.78 12.97 -17.94
N LEU A 132 -13.03 12.08 -17.31
CA LEU A 132 -13.23 11.68 -15.93
C LEU A 132 -11.87 11.44 -15.28
N VAL A 133 -11.59 12.15 -14.20
CA VAL A 133 -10.46 11.88 -13.33
C VAL A 133 -10.99 11.12 -12.11
N ILE A 134 -10.39 9.99 -11.80
CA ILE A 134 -10.74 9.18 -10.63
C ILE A 134 -9.53 9.10 -9.71
N LEU A 135 -9.66 9.59 -8.51
CA LEU A 135 -8.64 9.57 -7.46
C LEU A 135 -9.13 8.71 -6.29
N ASN A 136 -8.29 7.83 -5.78
CA ASN A 136 -8.60 7.03 -4.58
C ASN A 136 -8.22 7.72 -3.27
N LYS A 137 -7.59 8.89 -3.34
CA LYS A 137 -7.23 9.75 -2.22
C LYS A 137 -7.04 11.19 -2.69
N LEU A 138 -7.14 12.13 -1.77
CA LEU A 138 -6.73 13.50 -2.02
C LEU A 138 -5.22 13.55 -2.26
N LEU A 139 -4.82 14.31 -3.26
CA LEU A 139 -3.43 14.65 -3.54
C LEU A 139 -3.08 15.98 -2.83
N ASP A 140 -1.87 16.48 -3.01
CA ASP A 140 -1.53 17.81 -2.52
C ASP A 140 -2.38 18.89 -3.21
N ASN A 141 -2.62 20.01 -2.51
CA ASN A 141 -3.53 21.06 -2.97
C ASN A 141 -3.19 21.56 -4.38
N LYS A 142 -1.91 21.76 -4.68
CA LYS A 142 -1.48 22.26 -5.99
C LYS A 142 -1.85 21.26 -7.09
N THR A 143 -1.59 19.98 -6.90
CA THR A 143 -1.92 18.92 -7.86
C THR A 143 -3.44 18.79 -8.01
N MET A 144 -4.21 18.95 -6.93
CA MET A 144 -5.68 18.95 -6.98
C MET A 144 -6.20 20.15 -7.79
N ASP A 145 -5.66 21.35 -7.57
CA ASP A 145 -6.03 22.55 -8.29
C ASP A 145 -5.75 22.42 -9.78
N ASP A 146 -4.60 21.83 -10.14
CA ASP A 146 -4.24 21.54 -11.52
C ASP A 146 -5.27 20.61 -12.19
N PHE A 147 -5.73 19.54 -11.51
CA PHE A 147 -6.78 18.67 -12.03
C PHE A 147 -8.13 19.37 -12.11
N TYR A 148 -8.50 20.17 -11.12
CA TYR A 148 -9.79 20.86 -11.10
C TYR A 148 -9.90 21.96 -12.17
N THR A 149 -8.77 22.47 -12.66
CA THR A 149 -8.75 23.41 -13.78
C THR A 149 -9.28 22.78 -15.07
N VAL A 150 -8.97 21.51 -15.33
CA VAL A 150 -9.37 20.79 -16.55
C VAL A 150 -10.56 19.85 -16.34
N ALA A 151 -10.76 19.38 -15.14
CA ALA A 151 -11.82 18.47 -14.74
C ALA A 151 -12.35 18.86 -13.35
N PRO A 152 -13.35 19.77 -13.26
CA PRO A 152 -13.83 20.27 -11.98
C PRO A 152 -14.24 19.17 -11.01
N SER A 153 -14.11 19.44 -9.71
CA SER A 153 -14.58 18.51 -8.68
C SER A 153 -16.07 18.27 -8.83
N ILE A 154 -16.44 17.04 -8.98
CA ILE A 154 -17.82 16.59 -9.00
C ILE A 154 -17.97 15.34 -8.16
N GLY A 155 -19.14 15.16 -7.61
CA GLY A 155 -19.44 13.98 -6.85
C GLY A 155 -19.43 14.21 -5.36
N ASN A 156 -20.17 13.35 -4.70
CA ASN A 156 -20.59 13.51 -3.33
C ASN A 156 -19.95 12.44 -2.42
N PHE A 157 -18.70 12.11 -2.62
CA PHE A 157 -17.95 11.31 -1.67
C PHE A 157 -17.44 12.22 -0.54
N SER A 158 -18.37 12.99 0.06
CA SER A 158 -18.07 13.79 1.25
C SER A 158 -17.85 12.89 2.46
N GLN A 159 -17.10 13.37 3.45
CA GLN A 159 -16.85 12.61 4.67
C GLN A 159 -18.16 12.16 5.33
N ASN A 160 -19.19 13.00 5.33
CA ASN A 160 -20.50 12.67 5.92
C ASN A 160 -21.17 11.48 5.21
N ILE A 161 -21.08 11.38 3.88
CA ILE A 161 -21.63 10.26 3.12
C ILE A 161 -20.78 9.01 3.34
N ILE A 162 -19.47 9.16 3.39
CA ILE A 162 -18.55 8.09 3.72
C ILE A 162 -18.87 7.54 5.11
N ASP A 163 -19.10 8.39 6.08
CA ASP A 163 -19.44 8.01 7.46
C ASP A 163 -20.84 7.40 7.58
N GLU A 164 -21.79 7.83 6.75
CA GLU A 164 -23.14 7.25 6.69
C GLU A 164 -23.15 5.85 6.06
N VAL A 165 -22.35 5.64 5.00
CA VAL A 165 -22.25 4.34 4.29
C VAL A 165 -21.31 3.38 5.02
N ARG A 166 -20.26 3.89 5.62
CA ARG A 166 -19.47 3.13 6.60
C ARG A 166 -20.42 2.79 7.73
N THR A 167 -20.70 1.53 7.88
CA THR A 167 -21.33 1.09 9.13
C THR A 167 -20.66 1.83 10.26
N ASN A 168 -21.44 2.54 11.10
CA ASN A 168 -21.00 3.32 12.27
C ASN A 168 -20.35 2.44 13.34
N ARG A 169 -19.36 1.63 12.95
CA ARG A 169 -18.63 0.78 13.87
C ARG A 169 -17.55 1.62 14.52
N PRO A 170 -17.65 1.84 15.83
CA PRO A 170 -16.58 2.52 16.53
C PRO A 170 -15.31 1.68 16.47
N VAL A 171 -14.20 2.33 16.21
CA VAL A 171 -12.85 1.74 16.29
C VAL A 171 -12.19 2.31 17.53
N LYS A 172 -11.76 1.44 18.43
CA LYS A 172 -10.90 1.79 19.55
C LYS A 172 -9.47 1.38 19.22
N GLU A 173 -8.60 2.34 19.04
CA GLU A 173 -7.20 2.08 18.77
C GLU A 173 -6.35 2.34 20.01
N CYS A 174 -5.62 1.32 20.41
CA CYS A 174 -4.60 1.40 21.44
C CYS A 174 -3.23 1.57 20.77
N LEU A 175 -2.57 2.69 21.01
CA LEU A 175 -1.21 2.95 20.50
C LEU A 175 -0.20 2.36 21.50
N VAL A 176 0.56 1.36 21.06
CA VAL A 176 1.58 0.67 21.86
C VAL A 176 2.96 1.20 21.44
N GLY A 177 3.47 2.17 22.21
CA GLY A 177 4.77 2.78 21.96
C GLY A 177 5.91 2.01 22.62
N LEU A 178 6.81 1.45 21.81
CA LEU A 178 8.02 0.78 22.25
C LEU A 178 9.18 1.77 22.32
N THR A 179 10.09 1.56 23.26
CA THR A 179 11.35 2.32 23.34
C THR A 179 12.50 1.41 22.89
N ILE A 180 13.38 1.91 22.03
CA ILE A 180 14.59 1.19 21.66
C ILE A 180 15.51 1.17 22.89
N THR A 181 15.81 -0.02 23.38
CA THR A 181 16.69 -0.19 24.53
C THR A 181 18.12 0.19 24.16
N PRO A 182 18.79 1.09 24.90
CA PRO A 182 20.17 1.48 24.64
C PRO A 182 21.13 0.26 24.61
N ASP A 183 22.20 0.37 23.82
CA ASP A 183 23.26 -0.63 23.65
C ASP A 183 22.84 -1.99 23.05
N THR A 184 21.56 -2.16 22.68
CA THR A 184 21.09 -3.33 21.94
C THR A 184 21.62 -3.33 20.50
N GLU A 185 21.51 -4.47 19.82
CA GLU A 185 21.83 -4.57 18.38
C GLU A 185 20.98 -3.61 17.55
N LEU A 186 19.67 -3.52 17.87
CA LEU A 186 18.76 -2.60 17.20
C LEU A 186 19.17 -1.14 17.39
N ASP A 187 19.56 -0.74 18.61
CA ASP A 187 20.05 0.62 18.88
C ASP A 187 21.30 0.96 18.06
N LYS A 188 22.27 0.05 18.02
CA LYS A 188 23.49 0.22 17.23
C LYS A 188 23.19 0.35 15.74
N GLU A 189 22.32 -0.50 15.20
CA GLU A 189 21.87 -0.42 13.79
C GLU A 189 21.16 0.91 13.52
N MET A 190 20.24 1.34 14.40
CA MET A 190 19.51 2.60 14.22
C MET A 190 20.46 3.80 14.26
N ASN A 191 21.43 3.81 15.18
CA ASN A 191 22.45 4.85 15.27
C ASN A 191 23.33 4.91 14.00
N TYR A 192 23.69 3.74 13.47
CA TYR A 192 24.40 3.65 12.19
C TYR A 192 23.55 4.25 11.05
N TYR A 193 22.32 3.79 10.85
CA TYR A 193 21.46 4.28 9.78
C TYR A 193 21.16 5.78 9.91
N ASN A 194 20.92 6.28 11.11
CA ASN A 194 20.67 7.69 11.35
C ASN A 194 21.88 8.56 11.00
N ARG A 195 23.08 8.10 11.32
CA ARG A 195 24.34 8.78 10.95
C ARG A 195 24.50 8.84 9.43
N GLU A 196 24.35 7.72 8.74
CA GLU A 196 24.48 7.64 7.28
C GLU A 196 23.44 8.54 6.57
N ILE A 197 22.21 8.52 7.05
CA ILE A 197 21.13 9.38 6.50
C ILE A 197 21.44 10.86 6.76
N SER A 198 21.90 11.22 7.95
CA SER A 198 22.24 12.61 8.28
C SER A 198 23.42 13.11 7.43
N THR A 199 24.42 12.26 7.20
CA THR A 199 25.54 12.57 6.31
C THR A 199 25.07 12.80 4.87
N ALA A 200 24.16 11.95 4.39
CA ALA A 200 23.58 12.14 3.06
C ALA A 200 22.74 13.40 2.95
N LEU A 201 21.92 13.71 3.96
CA LEU A 201 21.14 14.94 3.97
C LEU A 201 22.00 16.20 3.98
N ALA A 202 23.20 16.16 4.58
CA ALA A 202 24.17 17.25 4.48
C ALA A 202 24.63 17.49 3.04
N ILE A 203 24.71 16.41 2.22
CA ILE A 203 25.10 16.51 0.81
C ILE A 203 23.91 16.90 -0.08
N PHE A 204 22.78 16.23 0.08
CA PHE A 204 21.62 16.39 -0.80
C PHE A 204 20.67 17.52 -0.36
N GLY A 205 20.81 18.03 0.85
CA GLY A 205 19.95 19.05 1.45
C GLY A 205 18.59 18.53 1.92
N ASN A 206 17.93 17.64 1.17
CA ASN A 206 16.63 17.07 1.52
C ASN A 206 16.37 15.73 0.82
N PHE A 207 15.33 15.00 1.29
CA PHE A 207 14.95 13.71 0.73
C PHE A 207 14.45 13.75 -0.72
N ASN A 208 13.85 14.85 -1.15
CA ASN A 208 13.39 14.97 -2.54
C ASN A 208 14.57 14.97 -3.50
N ASN A 209 15.67 15.64 -3.13
CA ASN A 209 16.89 15.63 -3.94
C ASN A 209 17.49 14.23 -4.06
N ILE A 210 17.49 13.43 -2.98
CA ILE A 210 17.90 12.02 -3.03
C ILE A 210 17.00 11.23 -4.01
N LYS A 211 15.68 11.43 -3.93
CA LYS A 211 14.73 10.79 -4.83
C LYS A 211 14.96 11.20 -6.28
N TYR A 212 15.18 12.47 -6.56
CA TYR A 212 15.44 12.96 -7.91
C TYR A 212 16.78 12.45 -8.46
N ALA A 213 17.83 12.42 -7.64
CA ALA A 213 19.12 11.87 -8.05
C ALA A 213 19.02 10.40 -8.44
N ARG A 214 18.20 9.60 -7.77
CA ARG A 214 17.93 8.19 -8.14
C ARG A 214 17.24 8.06 -9.49
N LEU A 215 16.24 8.88 -9.75
CA LEU A 215 15.41 8.79 -10.97
C LEU A 215 16.15 9.23 -12.24
N GLY A 216 17.33 9.85 -12.09
CA GLY A 216 18.05 10.53 -13.14
C GLY A 216 18.69 9.66 -14.20
N ASN A 217 17.89 8.98 -15.03
CA ASN A 217 18.40 8.24 -16.20
C ASN A 217 17.55 8.35 -17.46
N SER A 218 16.61 9.26 -17.56
CA SER A 218 16.16 9.66 -18.89
C SER A 218 17.18 10.65 -19.46
N ALA A 219 17.52 10.52 -20.71
CA ALA A 219 18.44 11.43 -21.43
C ALA A 219 18.01 12.92 -21.37
N THR A 220 16.82 13.19 -20.88
CA THR A 220 16.21 14.51 -20.70
C THR A 220 16.21 15.02 -19.27
N ASN A 221 16.57 14.20 -18.27
CA ASN A 221 16.47 14.57 -16.87
C ASN A 221 17.75 14.21 -16.12
N CYS A 222 18.73 15.05 -16.24
CA CYS A 222 19.95 14.99 -15.45
C CYS A 222 19.72 15.43 -14.01
N SER A 223 18.78 14.79 -13.28
CA SER A 223 18.50 15.15 -11.89
C SER A 223 19.75 15.05 -11.03
N SER A 224 20.59 14.03 -11.26
CA SER A 224 21.89 13.94 -10.60
C SER A 224 22.85 15.04 -11.03
N MET A 225 22.85 15.45 -12.30
CA MET A 225 23.64 16.59 -12.77
C MET A 225 23.17 17.88 -12.15
N MET A 226 21.86 18.13 -12.06
CA MET A 226 21.31 19.32 -11.39
C MET A 226 21.69 19.39 -9.92
N ILE A 227 21.77 18.25 -9.24
CA ILE A 227 22.22 18.17 -7.85
C ILE A 227 23.73 18.46 -7.75
N CYS A 228 24.53 17.90 -8.65
CA CYS A 228 25.97 18.22 -8.73
C CYS A 228 26.19 19.71 -8.93
N ASP A 229 25.44 20.34 -9.84
CA ASP A 229 25.50 21.80 -10.07
C ASP A 229 25.01 22.59 -8.86
N ALA A 230 23.99 22.12 -8.14
CA ALA A 230 23.54 22.78 -6.92
C ALA A 230 24.59 22.70 -5.81
N ILE A 231 25.28 21.57 -5.65
CA ILE A 231 26.40 21.40 -4.71
C ILE A 231 27.55 22.34 -5.10
N ALA A 232 27.91 22.38 -6.39
CA ALA A 232 28.95 23.25 -6.90
C ALA A 232 28.66 24.72 -6.59
N ARG A 233 27.43 25.20 -6.89
CA ARG A 233 27.00 26.58 -6.60
C ARG A 233 27.03 26.94 -5.11
N THR A 234 26.66 25.98 -4.25
CA THR A 234 26.75 26.19 -2.79
C THR A 234 28.19 26.38 -2.34
N ASN A 235 29.16 25.85 -3.09
CA ASN A 235 30.59 26.00 -2.85
C ASN A 235 31.25 27.11 -3.69
N GLY A 236 30.46 27.96 -4.36
CA GLY A 236 30.97 29.14 -5.09
C GLY A 236 31.32 28.87 -6.55
N TRP A 237 30.91 27.75 -7.14
CA TRP A 237 31.16 27.40 -8.54
C TRP A 237 29.89 27.55 -9.38
N ASP A 238 30.01 27.83 -10.66
CA ASP A 238 28.87 27.98 -11.57
C ASP A 238 28.19 26.62 -11.82
N ASN A 239 28.96 25.59 -11.98
CA ASN A 239 28.49 24.21 -12.22
C ASN A 239 29.52 23.18 -11.70
N HIS A 240 29.17 21.88 -11.74
CA HIS A 240 30.03 20.80 -11.25
C HIS A 240 31.30 20.59 -12.10
N LEU A 241 31.27 20.93 -13.40
CA LEU A 241 32.45 20.82 -14.27
C LEU A 241 33.51 21.87 -13.91
N ASP A 242 33.07 23.09 -13.58
CA ASP A 242 33.97 24.15 -13.13
C ASP A 242 34.61 23.80 -11.80
N MET A 243 33.82 23.26 -10.86
CA MET A 243 34.32 22.76 -9.59
C MET A 243 35.35 21.65 -9.79
N SER A 244 35.08 20.66 -10.67
CA SER A 244 35.97 19.52 -10.91
C SER A 244 37.25 19.91 -11.68
N SER A 245 37.23 20.96 -12.46
CA SER A 245 38.42 21.45 -13.20
C SER A 245 39.47 22.03 -12.29
N GLU A 246 39.10 22.65 -11.17
CA GLU A 246 40.02 23.33 -10.26
C GLU A 246 40.48 22.47 -9.07
N PHE A 247 39.63 21.56 -8.63
CA PHE A 247 39.95 20.57 -7.61
C PHE A 247 40.25 19.22 -8.25
N ASN A 248 41.43 18.95 -8.60
CA ASN A 248 42.00 17.68 -9.03
C ASN A 248 41.00 16.47 -9.14
N ARG A 249 41.23 15.56 -10.09
CA ARG A 249 40.43 14.39 -10.51
C ARG A 249 39.73 13.54 -9.43
N ASP A 250 40.03 13.71 -8.14
CA ASP A 250 39.41 12.95 -7.05
C ASP A 250 38.04 13.49 -6.63
N ILE A 251 37.79 14.81 -6.79
CA ILE A 251 36.50 15.42 -6.52
C ILE A 251 35.48 15.04 -7.61
N ASP A 252 35.92 14.97 -8.85
CA ASP A 252 35.07 14.55 -9.96
C ASP A 252 34.51 13.12 -9.75
N LYS A 253 35.31 12.22 -9.14
CA LYS A 253 34.84 10.89 -8.77
C LYS A 253 33.76 10.89 -7.67
N LEU A 254 33.76 11.88 -6.77
CA LEU A 254 32.84 11.97 -5.64
C LEU A 254 31.54 12.66 -6.00
N TYR A 255 31.56 13.62 -6.91
CA TYR A 255 30.45 14.49 -7.23
C TYR A 255 30.02 14.47 -8.71
N SER A 256 30.53 13.54 -9.50
CA SER A 256 30.01 13.32 -10.84
C SER A 256 28.55 12.88 -10.79
N PRO A 257 27.76 13.09 -11.86
CA PRO A 257 26.37 12.66 -11.92
C PRO A 257 26.15 11.17 -11.60
N SER A 258 27.08 10.30 -12.03
CA SER A 258 27.06 8.87 -11.73
C SER A 258 27.32 8.58 -10.25
N ALA A 259 28.32 9.21 -9.66
CA ALA A 259 28.66 9.05 -8.23
C ALA A 259 27.53 9.56 -7.33
N ILE A 260 26.91 10.67 -7.67
CA ILE A 260 25.74 11.21 -6.94
C ILE A 260 24.56 10.26 -7.04
N LYS A 261 24.30 9.66 -8.21
CA LYS A 261 23.24 8.68 -8.38
C LYS A 261 23.50 7.42 -7.55
N GLU A 262 24.69 6.84 -7.60
CA GLU A 262 25.07 5.67 -6.81
C GLU A 262 24.94 5.94 -5.31
N ARG A 263 25.36 7.13 -4.86
CA ARG A 263 25.18 7.56 -3.47
C ARG A 263 23.73 7.69 -3.09
N ALA A 264 22.89 8.26 -3.96
CA ALA A 264 21.46 8.36 -3.75
C ALA A 264 20.76 6.98 -3.69
N ASP A 265 21.18 6.03 -4.53
CA ASP A 265 20.70 4.65 -4.51
C ASP A 265 21.13 3.93 -3.22
N SER A 266 22.37 4.09 -2.78
CA SER A 266 22.87 3.55 -1.51
C SER A 266 22.09 4.08 -0.31
N ILE A 267 21.91 5.39 -0.22
CA ILE A 267 21.15 6.00 0.88
C ILE A 267 19.66 5.59 0.88
N TYR A 268 19.07 5.45 -0.28
CA TYR A 268 17.71 4.95 -0.37
C TYR A 268 17.59 3.51 0.17
N ASN A 269 18.58 2.67 -0.10
CA ASN A 269 18.64 1.31 0.45
C ASN A 269 18.80 1.36 1.98
N ILE A 270 19.66 2.21 2.51
CA ILE A 270 19.83 2.42 3.97
C ILE A 270 18.51 2.86 4.62
N ILE A 271 17.79 3.81 4.02
CA ILE A 271 16.47 4.25 4.51
C ILE A 271 15.47 3.08 4.52
N ARG A 272 15.49 2.26 3.47
CA ARG A 272 14.62 1.08 3.37
C ARG A 272 14.99 0.02 4.41
N GLU A 273 16.27 -0.27 4.59
CA GLU A 273 16.77 -1.19 5.58
C GLU A 273 16.40 -0.76 7.00
N ARG A 274 16.63 0.52 7.35
CA ARG A 274 16.18 1.09 8.64
C ARG A 274 14.70 0.85 8.88
N SER A 275 13.86 1.16 7.88
CA SER A 275 12.40 0.95 7.98
C SER A 275 12.04 -0.53 8.12
N THR A 276 12.79 -1.42 7.48
CA THR A 276 12.59 -2.87 7.56
C THR A 276 12.97 -3.39 8.94
N LYS A 277 14.10 -2.97 9.49
CA LYS A 277 14.57 -3.37 10.82
C LYS A 277 13.59 -2.96 11.92
N LEU A 278 13.11 -1.70 11.93
CA LEU A 278 12.09 -1.24 12.85
C LEU A 278 10.80 -2.06 12.74
N ALA A 279 10.32 -2.25 11.51
CA ALA A 279 9.04 -2.94 11.28
C ALA A 279 9.10 -4.44 11.62
N SER A 280 10.27 -5.07 11.52
CA SER A 280 10.49 -6.51 11.72
C SER A 280 11.31 -6.82 12.98
N SER A 281 11.34 -5.88 13.93
CA SER A 281 12.08 -6.10 15.19
C SER A 281 11.45 -7.21 16.02
N LYS A 282 12.30 -8.10 16.52
CA LYS A 282 11.90 -9.21 17.38
C LYS A 282 11.35 -8.73 18.74
N ASP A 283 11.72 -7.54 19.18
CA ASP A 283 11.22 -6.96 20.44
C ASP A 283 9.69 -6.81 20.44
N LYS A 284 9.08 -6.64 19.25
CA LYS A 284 7.62 -6.57 19.08
C LYS A 284 6.91 -7.88 19.39
N LEU A 285 7.61 -9.02 19.32
CA LEU A 285 6.99 -10.34 19.48
C LEU A 285 6.41 -10.58 20.88
N SER A 286 7.10 -10.11 21.92
CA SER A 286 6.60 -10.22 23.31
C SER A 286 5.30 -9.43 23.50
N TYR A 287 5.25 -8.19 22.98
CA TYR A 287 4.03 -7.35 23.04
C TYR A 287 2.87 -7.96 22.26
N ILE A 288 3.15 -8.55 21.09
CA ILE A 288 2.13 -9.25 20.31
C ILE A 288 1.60 -10.45 21.10
N LEU A 289 2.48 -11.22 21.72
CA LEU A 289 2.10 -12.38 22.54
C LEU A 289 1.22 -11.95 23.72
N ASP A 290 1.59 -10.88 24.42
CA ASP A 290 0.82 -10.35 25.55
C ASP A 290 -0.59 -9.93 25.11
N ILE A 291 -0.70 -9.16 24.01
CA ILE A 291 -2.00 -8.77 23.47
C ILE A 291 -2.85 -10.00 23.07
N VAL A 292 -2.23 -11.02 22.47
CA VAL A 292 -2.92 -12.27 22.12
C VAL A 292 -3.38 -13.02 23.36
N ASN A 293 -2.53 -13.14 24.38
CA ASN A 293 -2.86 -13.83 25.62
C ASN A 293 -3.99 -13.14 26.40
N ASP A 294 -4.02 -11.81 26.40
CA ASP A 294 -5.09 -11.02 27.04
C ASP A 294 -6.43 -11.12 26.30
N ASN A 295 -6.43 -11.70 25.07
CA ASN A 295 -7.60 -11.75 24.18
C ASN A 295 -7.78 -13.13 23.53
N LEU A 296 -7.52 -14.22 24.26
CA LEU A 296 -7.60 -15.60 23.73
C LEU A 296 -9.01 -16.02 23.27
N ASP A 297 -10.04 -15.35 23.76
CA ASP A 297 -11.44 -15.54 23.39
C ASP A 297 -11.84 -14.85 22.10
N LYS A 298 -10.95 -14.03 21.51
CA LYS A 298 -11.20 -13.22 20.32
C LYS A 298 -10.53 -13.80 19.08
N ASN A 299 -11.15 -13.55 17.93
CA ASN A 299 -10.54 -13.77 16.63
C ASN A 299 -9.65 -12.58 16.27
N ILE A 300 -8.36 -12.82 16.10
CA ILE A 300 -7.34 -11.81 15.96
C ILE A 300 -6.74 -11.82 14.58
N LEU A 301 -6.66 -10.66 13.93
CA LEU A 301 -5.94 -10.45 12.69
C LEU A 301 -4.66 -9.64 12.95
N ILE A 302 -3.50 -10.19 12.63
CA ILE A 302 -2.21 -9.49 12.75
C ILE A 302 -1.76 -9.05 11.37
N ILE A 303 -1.61 -7.74 11.18
CA ILE A 303 -1.15 -7.13 9.94
C ILE A 303 0.31 -6.72 10.08
N ASN A 304 1.17 -7.35 9.30
CA ASN A 304 2.61 -7.12 9.30
C ASN A 304 3.03 -6.35 8.04
N LYS A 305 4.00 -5.47 8.17
CA LYS A 305 4.53 -4.74 7.01
C LYS A 305 5.24 -5.66 6.01
N TYR A 306 5.89 -6.72 6.51
CA TYR A 306 6.66 -7.67 5.71
C TYR A 306 6.21 -9.12 5.98
N GLY A 307 6.13 -9.92 4.91
CA GLY A 307 5.70 -11.31 5.01
C GLY A 307 6.66 -12.20 5.82
N GLU A 308 7.96 -11.92 5.76
CA GLU A 308 8.95 -12.64 6.57
C GLU A 308 8.70 -12.43 8.09
N PHE A 309 8.30 -11.23 8.47
CA PHE A 309 7.94 -10.98 9.87
C PHE A 309 6.61 -11.64 10.26
N ALA A 310 5.66 -11.74 9.32
CA ALA A 310 4.43 -12.49 9.56
C ALA A 310 4.70 -13.98 9.84
N ASN A 311 5.66 -14.60 9.15
CA ASN A 311 6.12 -15.97 9.44
C ASN A 311 6.68 -16.05 10.86
N LEU A 312 7.57 -15.12 11.22
CA LEU A 312 8.20 -15.09 12.55
C LEU A 312 7.17 -14.94 13.67
N VAL A 313 6.17 -14.06 13.49
CA VAL A 313 5.05 -13.90 14.44
C VAL A 313 4.27 -15.20 14.59
N THR A 314 3.95 -15.87 13.49
CA THR A 314 3.21 -17.14 13.52
C THR A 314 3.97 -18.23 14.24
N ASP A 315 5.26 -18.38 13.94
CA ASP A 315 6.11 -19.39 14.56
C ASP A 315 6.28 -19.11 16.06
N TYR A 316 6.53 -17.85 16.42
CA TYR A 316 6.69 -17.45 17.82
C TYR A 316 5.43 -17.68 18.65
N LEU A 317 4.26 -17.29 18.15
CA LEU A 317 2.99 -17.50 18.85
C LEU A 317 2.67 -18.99 19.04
N ASN A 318 2.91 -19.81 18.01
CA ASN A 318 2.67 -21.25 18.09
C ASN A 318 3.67 -21.95 19.04
N ASP A 319 4.93 -21.55 19.02
CA ASP A 319 5.97 -22.07 19.91
C ASP A 319 5.65 -21.74 21.38
N LYS A 320 5.38 -20.47 21.69
CA LYS A 320 5.09 -20.03 23.05
C LYS A 320 3.78 -20.60 23.60
N SER A 321 2.77 -20.82 22.77
CA SER A 321 1.51 -21.45 23.21
C SER A 321 1.57 -22.97 23.32
N GLY A 322 2.62 -23.62 22.83
CA GLY A 322 2.75 -25.08 22.78
C GLY A 322 1.72 -25.78 21.88
N LYS A 323 0.91 -25.02 21.15
CA LYS A 323 -0.10 -25.52 20.20
C LYS A 323 -0.28 -24.54 19.05
N ARG A 324 -0.90 -25.01 17.98
CA ARG A 324 -1.20 -24.15 16.84
C ARG A 324 -2.37 -23.23 17.15
N ILE A 325 -2.09 -21.96 17.42
CA ILE A 325 -3.10 -20.90 17.61
C ILE A 325 -3.12 -19.90 16.46
N CYS A 326 -2.04 -19.83 15.67
CA CYS A 326 -1.86 -18.87 14.59
C CYS A 326 -1.59 -19.57 13.25
N ALA A 327 -2.04 -18.97 12.15
CA ALA A 327 -1.72 -19.39 10.80
C ALA A 327 -1.37 -18.21 9.90
N ASN A 328 -0.47 -18.44 8.94
CA ASN A 328 -0.07 -17.46 7.93
C ASN A 328 -1.12 -17.32 6.82
N CYS A 329 -1.41 -16.07 6.43
CA CYS A 329 -2.27 -15.73 5.29
C CYS A 329 -1.64 -14.62 4.44
N HIS A 330 -0.52 -14.91 3.78
CA HIS A 330 0.19 -13.99 2.88
C HIS A 330 0.93 -14.74 1.77
N ASP A 331 1.56 -14.00 0.84
CA ASP A 331 2.19 -14.61 -0.36
C ASP A 331 3.66 -15.06 -0.13
N LYS A 332 4.25 -14.69 1.00
CA LYS A 332 5.65 -14.99 1.37
C LYS A 332 5.76 -16.21 2.30
N VAL A 333 5.06 -17.29 1.97
CA VAL A 333 5.11 -18.55 2.73
C VAL A 333 5.75 -19.64 1.89
N ASP A 334 6.57 -20.46 2.53
CA ASP A 334 7.12 -21.66 1.91
C ASP A 334 6.05 -22.75 1.76
N ASN A 335 6.28 -23.64 0.80
CA ASN A 335 5.41 -24.80 0.65
C ASN A 335 5.59 -25.75 1.86
N VAL A 336 4.51 -26.07 2.55
CA VAL A 336 4.53 -26.93 3.72
C VAL A 336 3.82 -28.27 3.43
N PRO A 337 4.21 -29.38 4.07
CA PRO A 337 3.47 -30.62 3.95
C PRO A 337 2.03 -30.47 4.41
N ALA A 338 1.08 -30.99 3.60
CA ALA A 338 -0.28 -31.15 4.06
C ALA A 338 -0.33 -32.25 5.12
N VAL A 339 -1.02 -32.00 6.23
CA VAL A 339 -1.19 -32.96 7.31
C VAL A 339 -2.66 -33.32 7.49
N ASP A 340 -2.93 -34.51 7.96
CA ASP A 340 -4.26 -34.96 8.37
C ASP A 340 -4.64 -34.38 9.75
N ASP A 341 -5.83 -34.75 10.25
CA ASP A 341 -6.33 -34.29 11.55
C ASP A 341 -5.48 -34.80 12.74
N TYR A 342 -4.61 -35.78 12.52
CA TYR A 342 -3.69 -36.34 13.51
C TYR A 342 -2.26 -35.81 13.39
N GLY A 343 -2.01 -34.89 12.43
CA GLY A 343 -0.70 -34.30 12.21
C GLY A 343 0.23 -35.11 11.29
N ASN A 344 -0.25 -36.25 10.70
CA ASN A 344 0.57 -37.05 9.80
C ASN A 344 0.59 -36.44 8.40
N PRO A 345 1.73 -36.47 7.69
CA PRO A 345 1.81 -35.97 6.32
C PRO A 345 0.87 -36.75 5.37
N ILE A 346 0.05 -36.01 4.65
CA ILE A 346 -0.79 -36.58 3.57
C ILE A 346 0.11 -36.88 2.38
N LEU A 347 0.14 -38.16 1.95
CA LEU A 347 0.97 -38.58 0.84
C LEU A 347 0.21 -38.50 -0.50
N ILE A 348 0.95 -38.22 -1.57
CA ILE A 348 0.44 -38.19 -2.94
C ILE A 348 0.09 -39.62 -3.36
N LYS A 349 -1.17 -39.86 -3.76
CA LYS A 349 -1.71 -41.21 -4.04
C LYS A 349 -1.39 -41.73 -5.44
N SER A 350 -1.06 -40.84 -6.41
CA SER A 350 -0.83 -41.23 -7.82
C SER A 350 0.15 -40.30 -8.52
N GLY A 351 0.67 -40.74 -9.66
CA GLY A 351 1.60 -39.96 -10.51
C GLY A 351 3.09 -40.11 -10.12
N PRO A 352 3.99 -39.37 -10.79
CA PRO A 352 5.45 -39.47 -10.61
C PRO A 352 5.96 -39.21 -9.19
N LYS A 353 5.18 -38.50 -8.40
CA LYS A 353 5.50 -38.12 -7.00
C LYS A 353 4.73 -38.97 -5.97
N LYS A 354 4.19 -40.13 -6.36
CA LYS A 354 3.48 -41.05 -5.46
C LYS A 354 4.35 -41.40 -4.24
N GLY A 355 3.75 -41.32 -3.06
CA GLY A 355 4.44 -41.61 -1.78
C GLY A 355 5.20 -40.41 -1.19
N GLN A 356 5.35 -39.29 -1.90
CA GLN A 356 5.92 -38.07 -1.34
C GLN A 356 4.85 -37.27 -0.57
N PRO A 357 5.23 -36.47 0.44
CA PRO A 357 4.30 -35.55 1.11
C PRO A 357 3.66 -34.61 0.10
N LYS A 358 2.34 -34.47 0.18
CA LYS A 358 1.63 -33.45 -0.58
C LYS A 358 1.97 -32.07 -0.01
N LEU A 359 2.51 -31.18 -0.82
CA LEU A 359 2.82 -29.81 -0.41
C LEU A 359 1.62 -28.90 -0.64
N LEU A 360 1.36 -28.05 0.35
CA LEU A 360 0.41 -26.93 0.25
C LEU A 360 1.16 -25.69 -0.24
N GLY A 361 0.79 -25.22 -1.42
CA GLY A 361 1.24 -23.90 -1.91
C GLY A 361 0.47 -22.76 -1.25
N VAL A 362 0.86 -21.52 -1.55
CA VAL A 362 0.33 -20.28 -0.97
C VAL A 362 -1.20 -20.25 -0.91
N ILE A 363 -1.89 -20.47 -2.03
CA ILE A 363 -3.37 -20.42 -2.10
C ILE A 363 -4.02 -21.45 -1.18
N ALA A 364 -3.47 -22.67 -1.14
CA ALA A 364 -4.00 -23.73 -0.30
C ALA A 364 -3.78 -23.43 1.20
N GLN A 365 -2.65 -22.82 1.56
CA GLN A 365 -2.37 -22.39 2.94
C GLN A 365 -3.31 -21.28 3.39
N LYS A 366 -3.58 -20.26 2.55
CA LYS A 366 -4.56 -19.20 2.84
C LYS A 366 -5.96 -19.77 3.07
N LYS A 367 -6.43 -20.66 2.19
CA LYS A 367 -7.73 -21.35 2.37
C LYS A 367 -7.77 -22.19 3.64
N LEU A 368 -6.66 -22.83 3.99
CA LEU A 368 -6.55 -23.59 5.23
C LEU A 368 -6.61 -22.70 6.46
N ALA A 369 -5.90 -21.57 6.47
CA ALA A 369 -5.92 -20.59 7.55
C ALA A 369 -7.37 -20.10 7.80
N GLN A 370 -8.08 -19.69 6.76
CA GLN A 370 -9.48 -19.30 6.84
C GLN A 370 -10.37 -20.43 7.39
N LYS A 371 -10.23 -21.65 6.88
CA LYS A 371 -11.00 -22.81 7.36
C LYS A 371 -10.73 -23.11 8.83
N LEU A 372 -9.48 -23.02 9.28
CA LEU A 372 -9.10 -23.26 10.67
C LEU A 372 -9.70 -22.19 11.60
N MET A 373 -9.68 -20.91 11.21
CA MET A 373 -10.29 -19.83 11.99
C MET A 373 -11.82 -19.98 12.05
N ASN A 374 -12.50 -20.18 10.92
CA ASN A 374 -13.96 -20.38 10.87
C ASN A 374 -14.43 -21.64 11.61
N SER A 375 -13.55 -22.61 11.85
CA SER A 375 -13.82 -23.79 12.67
C SER A 375 -13.33 -23.67 14.13
N HIS A 376 -12.88 -22.49 14.55
CA HIS A 376 -12.34 -22.18 15.89
C HIS A 376 -11.17 -23.10 16.31
N LYS A 377 -10.43 -23.65 15.35
CA LYS A 377 -9.21 -24.44 15.62
C LYS A 377 -7.99 -23.55 15.85
N ILE A 378 -8.04 -22.33 15.37
CA ILE A 378 -7.11 -21.23 15.64
C ILE A 378 -7.91 -19.97 15.90
N ASN A 379 -7.33 -19.03 16.59
CA ASN A 379 -7.93 -17.72 16.85
C ASN A 379 -7.09 -16.55 16.31
N VAL A 380 -5.95 -16.82 15.67
CA VAL A 380 -5.06 -15.80 15.13
C VAL A 380 -4.74 -16.08 13.65
N ILE A 381 -4.84 -15.05 12.82
CA ILE A 381 -4.30 -15.04 11.45
C ILE A 381 -3.24 -13.96 11.34
N SER A 382 -2.06 -14.32 10.85
CA SER A 382 -0.96 -13.40 10.56
C SER A 382 -0.88 -13.17 9.03
N CYS A 383 -0.99 -11.91 8.60
CA CYS A 383 -0.94 -11.53 7.20
C CYS A 383 0.11 -10.44 6.93
N GLY A 384 0.43 -10.22 5.65
CA GLY A 384 1.27 -9.10 5.20
C GLY A 384 0.50 -7.78 5.11
N ALA A 385 1.18 -6.72 4.69
CA ALA A 385 0.60 -5.38 4.54
C ALA A 385 -0.55 -5.29 3.53
N SER A 386 -0.69 -6.26 2.66
CA SER A 386 -1.81 -6.39 1.73
C SER A 386 -2.52 -7.71 1.99
N PRO A 387 -3.44 -7.74 2.97
CA PRO A 387 -4.24 -8.92 3.25
C PRO A 387 -5.00 -9.34 1.98
N ASP A 388 -5.24 -10.65 1.87
CA ASP A 388 -6.00 -11.17 0.75
C ASP A 388 -7.45 -10.67 0.81
N LYS A 389 -7.91 -10.03 -0.26
CA LYS A 389 -9.30 -9.56 -0.38
C LYS A 389 -10.34 -10.68 -0.32
N SER A 390 -9.92 -11.93 -0.50
CA SER A 390 -10.78 -13.12 -0.40
C SER A 390 -10.89 -13.66 1.02
N LEU A 391 -10.18 -13.10 1.99
CA LEU A 391 -10.21 -13.53 3.38
C LEU A 391 -11.60 -13.25 3.97
N ASP A 392 -12.35 -14.32 4.24
CA ASP A 392 -13.74 -14.31 4.70
C ASP A 392 -13.77 -14.95 6.09
N VAL A 393 -13.63 -14.11 7.13
CA VAL A 393 -13.53 -14.50 8.53
C VAL A 393 -14.14 -13.42 9.43
N ASP A 394 -14.58 -13.82 10.62
CA ASP A 394 -15.03 -12.92 11.68
C ASP A 394 -13.80 -12.49 12.51
N ILE A 395 -13.63 -11.19 12.72
CA ILE A 395 -12.50 -10.59 13.45
C ILE A 395 -13.02 -9.63 14.53
N ASP A 396 -12.50 -9.81 15.74
CA ASP A 396 -12.81 -8.98 16.90
C ASP A 396 -11.69 -7.99 17.22
N LEU A 397 -10.45 -8.34 16.89
CA LEU A 397 -9.27 -7.57 17.22
C LEU A 397 -8.26 -7.57 16.07
N VAL A 398 -7.69 -6.39 15.80
CA VAL A 398 -6.62 -6.22 14.80
C VAL A 398 -5.35 -5.74 15.48
N ILE A 399 -4.21 -6.35 15.16
CA ILE A 399 -2.88 -5.89 15.58
C ILE A 399 -2.11 -5.43 14.35
N ILE A 400 -1.68 -4.16 14.32
CA ILE A 400 -0.78 -3.62 13.30
C ILE A 400 0.61 -3.55 13.90
N THR A 401 1.54 -4.34 13.36
CA THR A 401 2.88 -4.47 13.95
C THR A 401 3.84 -3.32 13.61
N SER A 402 3.47 -2.46 12.67
CA SER A 402 4.21 -1.24 12.31
C SER A 402 3.28 -0.29 11.55
N PRO A 403 3.29 1.02 11.85
CA PRO A 403 2.48 1.99 11.13
C PRO A 403 2.77 1.93 9.64
N LEU A 404 1.72 1.74 8.85
CA LEU A 404 1.81 1.68 7.40
C LEU A 404 1.49 3.08 6.85
N CYS A 405 1.92 3.37 5.63
CA CYS A 405 1.75 4.70 5.01
C CYS A 405 0.31 5.00 4.61
N ASP A 406 -0.56 4.00 4.64
CA ASP A 406 -1.95 4.13 4.24
C ASP A 406 -2.82 4.52 5.43
N THR A 407 -3.94 5.17 5.18
CA THR A 407 -4.94 5.45 6.20
C THR A 407 -5.52 4.15 6.75
N ILE A 408 -6.00 4.17 8.01
CA ILE A 408 -6.62 2.99 8.62
C ILE A 408 -7.79 2.49 7.77
N GLU A 409 -8.51 3.40 7.13
CA GLU A 409 -9.58 3.07 6.20
C GLU A 409 -9.14 2.22 5.03
N SER A 410 -7.93 2.43 4.51
CA SER A 410 -7.43 1.60 3.41
C SER A 410 -7.14 0.16 3.84
N TYR A 411 -6.92 -0.08 5.13
CA TYR A 411 -6.85 -1.44 5.68
C TYR A 411 -8.20 -2.11 5.72
N PHE A 412 -9.23 -1.43 6.24
CA PHE A 412 -10.57 -1.98 6.29
C PHE A 412 -11.13 -2.24 4.89
N TYR A 413 -10.77 -1.43 3.91
CA TYR A 413 -11.12 -1.68 2.51
C TYR A 413 -10.44 -2.93 1.94
N ARG A 414 -9.15 -3.14 2.24
CA ARG A 414 -8.42 -4.34 1.82
C ARG A 414 -8.98 -5.62 2.46
N LEU A 415 -9.67 -5.46 3.56
CA LEU A 415 -10.34 -6.50 4.32
C LEU A 415 -11.85 -6.57 4.01
N SER A 416 -12.26 -6.31 2.78
CA SER A 416 -13.67 -6.13 2.38
C SER A 416 -14.58 -7.32 2.68
N LYS A 417 -14.03 -8.53 2.82
CA LYS A 417 -14.78 -9.74 3.21
C LYS A 417 -14.60 -10.13 4.67
N VAL A 418 -13.80 -9.40 5.42
CA VAL A 418 -13.66 -9.62 6.86
C VAL A 418 -14.87 -9.04 7.56
N HIS A 419 -15.52 -9.85 8.37
CA HIS A 419 -16.63 -9.42 9.21
C HIS A 419 -16.10 -8.99 10.56
N PHE A 420 -16.17 -7.70 10.83
CA PHE A 420 -15.77 -7.16 12.12
C PHE A 420 -16.93 -7.19 13.11
N SER A 421 -16.62 -7.41 14.38
CA SER A 421 -17.54 -7.21 15.51
C SER A 421 -18.10 -5.76 15.55
N ASN A 422 -19.14 -5.51 16.32
CA ASN A 422 -19.78 -4.19 16.40
C ASN A 422 -18.82 -3.05 16.81
N GLU A 423 -17.80 -3.36 17.61
CA GLU A 423 -16.71 -2.48 17.97
C GLU A 423 -15.41 -3.17 17.60
N VAL A 424 -14.55 -2.51 16.80
CA VAL A 424 -13.24 -3.05 16.42
C VAL A 424 -12.20 -2.55 17.41
N LEU A 425 -11.52 -3.49 18.06
CA LEU A 425 -10.35 -3.18 18.87
C LEU A 425 -9.10 -3.28 17.99
N LEU A 426 -8.33 -2.19 17.95
CA LEU A 426 -7.12 -2.09 17.14
C LEU A 426 -5.92 -1.78 18.03
N TYR A 427 -4.84 -2.55 17.92
CA TYR A 427 -3.56 -2.25 18.54
C TYR A 427 -2.57 -1.89 17.44
N THR A 428 -1.88 -0.76 17.61
CA THR A 428 -0.83 -0.32 16.68
C THR A 428 0.49 -0.20 17.42
N LEU A 429 1.45 -1.08 17.09
CA LEU A 429 2.78 -1.07 17.66
C LEU A 429 3.68 -0.14 16.88
N PHE A 430 4.47 0.67 17.58
CA PHE A 430 5.43 1.59 16.98
C PHE A 430 6.60 1.87 17.92
N TYR A 431 7.73 2.27 17.34
CA TYR A 431 8.86 2.77 18.12
C TYR A 431 8.76 4.28 18.33
N LYS A 432 8.81 4.73 19.60
CA LYS A 432 8.86 6.14 20.00
C LYS A 432 10.11 6.81 19.45
N SER A 433 10.05 8.10 19.17
CA SER A 433 11.14 8.93 18.64
C SER A 433 11.70 8.44 17.29
N THR A 434 10.87 7.74 16.50
CA THR A 434 11.23 7.23 15.18
C THR A 434 10.27 7.72 14.09
N LEU A 435 10.58 7.34 12.82
CA LEU A 435 9.65 7.56 11.71
C LEU A 435 8.30 6.81 11.88
N GLU A 436 8.24 5.78 12.73
CA GLU A 436 6.97 5.09 12.98
C GLU A 436 6.02 6.00 13.77
N GLU A 437 6.52 6.68 14.82
CA GLU A 437 5.73 7.65 15.57
C GLU A 437 5.27 8.81 14.70
N LYS A 438 6.19 9.40 13.93
CA LYS A 438 5.86 10.50 13.03
C LYS A 438 4.75 10.15 12.02
N LYS A 439 4.72 8.91 11.52
CA LYS A 439 3.65 8.45 10.64
C LYS A 439 2.29 8.39 11.33
N LEU A 440 2.26 8.11 12.62
CA LEU A 440 1.03 8.12 13.42
C LEU A 440 0.55 9.55 13.66
N GLU A 441 1.47 10.48 13.92
CA GLU A 441 1.16 11.90 14.09
C GLU A 441 0.63 12.55 12.80
N ASP A 442 1.24 12.22 11.66
CA ASP A 442 0.91 12.80 10.34
C ASP A 442 -0.37 12.21 9.73
N ARG A 443 -0.98 11.15 10.32
CA ARG A 443 -2.17 10.50 9.76
C ARG A 443 -3.46 11.23 10.13
N THR A 444 -4.43 11.16 9.23
CA THR A 444 -5.80 11.61 9.52
C THR A 444 -6.57 10.53 10.27
N VAL A 445 -7.19 10.89 11.38
CA VAL A 445 -8.00 9.99 12.22
C VAL A 445 -9.47 10.26 11.96
N PRO A 446 -10.30 9.26 11.57
CA PRO A 446 -11.72 9.43 11.35
C PRO A 446 -12.50 9.73 12.62
N ALA A 447 -13.68 10.36 12.49
CA ALA A 447 -14.51 10.77 13.63
C ALA A 447 -15.03 9.59 14.47
N ASN A 448 -15.20 8.39 13.88
CA ASN A 448 -15.64 7.18 14.57
C ASN A 448 -14.49 6.39 15.22
N HIS A 449 -13.30 6.97 15.26
CA HIS A 449 -12.08 6.34 15.73
C HIS A 449 -11.61 7.03 17.00
N THR A 450 -11.59 6.29 18.09
CA THR A 450 -11.09 6.77 19.39
C THR A 450 -9.68 6.24 19.61
N ILE A 451 -8.73 7.15 19.79
CA ILE A 451 -7.35 6.78 20.15
C ILE A 451 -7.22 6.74 21.66
N ILE A 452 -6.74 5.62 22.18
CA ILE A 452 -6.39 5.44 23.57
C ILE A 452 -4.86 5.46 23.64
N ASN A 453 -4.30 6.54 24.15
CA ASN A 453 -2.86 6.65 24.44
C ASN A 453 -2.57 6.04 25.80
N ASP A 454 -2.64 4.73 25.87
CA ASP A 454 -2.34 4.06 27.12
C ASP A 454 -1.48 2.85 26.83
N PHE A 455 -0.19 3.01 27.03
CA PHE A 455 0.66 1.87 27.35
C PHE A 455 2.13 2.30 27.35
N ASP A 456 2.53 2.98 28.40
CA ASP A 456 3.88 2.84 28.94
C ASP A 456 3.95 1.53 29.72
N ARG A 457 3.87 0.38 29.01
CA ARG A 457 4.26 -0.89 29.62
C ARG A 457 5.78 -0.88 29.75
N ASN A 458 6.27 -0.63 30.94
CA ASN A 458 7.67 -0.80 31.25
C ASN A 458 7.99 -2.31 31.27
N VAL A 459 8.55 -2.81 30.18
CA VAL A 459 9.13 -4.16 30.15
C VAL A 459 10.49 -4.08 30.82
N LYS A 460 10.62 -4.70 31.99
CA LYS A 460 11.91 -4.99 32.58
C LYS A 460 12.48 -6.22 31.89
N VAL A 461 13.60 -6.04 31.18
CA VAL A 461 14.39 -7.14 30.64
C VAL A 461 15.22 -7.70 31.82
N ASP A 462 14.86 -8.85 32.33
CA ASP A 462 15.76 -9.60 33.20
C ASP A 462 16.87 -10.22 32.35
N ASN A 463 18.11 -10.15 32.86
CA ASN A 463 19.32 -10.65 32.16
C ASN A 463 19.31 -12.18 31.91
N ASN A 464 18.22 -12.88 32.19
CA ASN A 464 18.05 -14.33 32.01
C ASN A 464 17.13 -14.72 30.84
N ASN A 465 16.91 -13.84 29.83
CA ASN A 465 16.03 -14.13 28.69
C ASN A 465 14.54 -14.38 28.99
N ASP A 466 14.09 -14.19 30.20
CA ASP A 466 12.66 -14.24 30.57
C ASP A 466 12.13 -12.83 30.72
N TYR A 467 11.17 -12.45 29.86
CA TYR A 467 10.48 -11.17 29.96
C TYR A 467 9.40 -11.28 31.04
N CYS A 468 9.56 -10.53 32.13
CA CYS A 468 8.50 -10.37 33.13
C CYS A 468 7.79 -9.04 32.95
N ILE A 469 6.47 -9.08 32.86
CA ILE A 469 5.62 -7.90 32.96
C ILE A 469 5.49 -7.57 34.43
N VAL A 470 5.78 -6.35 34.81
CA VAL A 470 5.49 -5.82 36.15
C VAL A 470 4.34 -4.85 36.03
N ASP A 471 3.25 -5.15 36.74
CA ASP A 471 2.05 -4.31 36.87
C ASP A 471 2.35 -2.91 37.43
#